data_0dd184d99fd1ba1631a6958530981487
#
_entry.id   0dd184d99fd1ba1631a6958530981487
#
_cell.length_a   1.000
_cell.length_b   1.000
_cell.length_c   1.000
_cell.angle_alpha   90.00
_cell.angle_beta   90.00
_cell.angle_gamma   90.00
#
_symmetry.space_group_name_H-M   'P 1'
#
loop_
_entity.id
_entity.type
_entity.pdbx_description
1 polymer ?
#
loop_
_entity_poly.entity_id
_entity_poly.type
_entity_poly.pdbx_seq_one_letter_code
_entity_poly.pdbx_strand_id
1 'polypeptide(L)'
;MRIAEIMQTNLVAVSPATTVVEAAGVMKERRVGACLVMEGPELAGIFTERDLLFAFADGLDVRERPVTELMARQVTLAPPDADVVWAADTMKRIRARHLPVGEDGKVVGIVSLRDLFAAAEAVLRLDPRGRDAAREMLQAASR
;
A
#
# COMPACT_ATOMS: atom_id res chain seq x y z
N MET A 1 17.76 -4.28 3.25
CA MET A 1 16.83 -3.38 3.99
C MET A 1 15.50 -4.13 4.16
N ARG A 2 15.03 -4.25 5.39
CA ARG A 2 13.79 -4.97 5.72
C ARG A 2 12.59 -4.02 5.68
N ILE A 3 11.42 -4.57 5.43
CA ILE A 3 10.16 -3.80 5.39
C ILE A 3 9.92 -3.07 6.72
N ALA A 4 10.20 -3.71 7.87
CA ALA A 4 10.06 -3.09 9.18
C ALA A 4 10.84 -1.78 9.36
N GLU A 5 11.90 -1.56 8.57
CA GLU A 5 12.74 -0.35 8.66
C GLU A 5 12.11 0.84 7.92
N ILE A 6 11.14 0.60 7.03
CA ILE A 6 10.54 1.63 6.17
C ILE A 6 9.01 1.71 6.25
N MET A 7 8.35 0.73 6.87
CA MET A 7 6.88 0.71 6.96
C MET A 7 6.35 1.88 7.79
N GLN A 8 5.15 2.33 7.45
CA GLN A 8 4.40 3.28 8.26
C GLN A 8 3.64 2.53 9.34
N THR A 9 3.80 2.94 10.59
CA THR A 9 3.13 2.32 11.75
C THR A 9 1.90 3.09 12.22
N ASN A 10 1.75 4.35 11.79
CA ASN A 10 0.55 5.13 12.04
C ASN A 10 -0.53 4.75 11.03
N LEU A 11 -1.24 3.66 11.33
CA LEU A 11 -2.23 3.07 10.43
C LEU A 11 -3.44 3.97 10.26
N VAL A 12 -3.89 4.10 9.01
CA VAL A 12 -5.16 4.73 8.66
C VAL A 12 -6.18 3.62 8.45
N ALA A 13 -7.17 3.55 9.33
CA ALA A 13 -8.16 2.49 9.34
C ALA A 13 -9.59 3.03 9.48
N VAL A 14 -10.52 2.32 8.88
CA VAL A 14 -11.97 2.55 8.99
C VAL A 14 -12.66 1.24 9.35
N SER A 15 -13.93 1.32 9.77
CA SER A 15 -14.73 0.12 10.06
C SER A 15 -15.45 -0.40 8.80
N PRO A 16 -15.94 -1.66 8.80
CA PRO A 16 -16.71 -2.19 7.68
C PRO A 16 -18.00 -1.41 7.38
N ALA A 17 -18.58 -0.76 8.38
CA ALA A 17 -19.79 0.06 8.22
C ALA A 17 -19.55 1.46 7.66
N THR A 18 -18.29 1.89 7.56
CA THR A 18 -17.90 3.18 6.98
C THR A 18 -18.32 3.25 5.52
N THR A 19 -18.97 4.35 5.12
CA THR A 19 -19.31 4.55 3.71
C THR A 19 -18.06 4.86 2.87
N VAL A 20 -18.16 4.63 1.58
CA VAL A 20 -17.07 4.92 0.63
C VAL A 20 -16.67 6.40 0.68
N VAL A 21 -17.66 7.30 0.79
CA VAL A 21 -17.40 8.76 0.89
C VAL A 21 -16.69 9.11 2.19
N GLU A 22 -17.10 8.53 3.31
CA GLU A 22 -16.42 8.73 4.59
C GLU A 22 -14.98 8.20 4.57
N ALA A 23 -14.76 7.01 4.02
CA ALA A 23 -13.42 6.45 3.85
C ALA A 23 -12.53 7.34 2.96
N ALA A 24 -13.07 7.82 1.84
CA ALA A 24 -12.37 8.77 0.98
C ALA A 24 -12.04 10.08 1.70
N GLY A 25 -12.93 10.58 2.56
CA GLY A 25 -12.70 11.74 3.43
C GLY A 25 -11.52 11.53 4.37
N VAL A 26 -11.47 10.40 5.06
CA VAL A 26 -10.36 10.02 5.95
C VAL A 26 -9.04 9.95 5.17
N MET A 27 -9.04 9.31 4.00
CA MET A 27 -7.84 9.21 3.15
C MET A 27 -7.36 10.60 2.71
N LYS A 28 -8.27 11.49 2.33
CA LYS A 28 -7.95 12.88 1.95
C LYS A 28 -7.32 13.64 3.11
N GLU A 29 -7.90 13.60 4.30
CA GLU A 29 -7.36 14.29 5.50
C GLU A 29 -5.97 13.77 5.87
N ARG A 30 -5.78 12.46 5.81
CA ARG A 30 -4.53 11.80 6.16
C ARG A 30 -3.51 11.81 5.01
N ARG A 31 -3.91 12.27 3.82
CA ARG A 31 -3.07 12.32 2.60
C ARG A 31 -2.48 10.97 2.20
N VAL A 32 -3.30 9.92 2.27
CA VAL A 32 -2.93 8.56 1.92
C VAL A 32 -3.77 8.03 0.77
N GLY A 33 -3.20 7.12 -0.02
CA GLY A 33 -3.87 6.49 -1.16
C GLY A 33 -4.57 5.17 -0.81
N ALA A 34 -4.53 4.75 0.44
CA ALA A 34 -5.17 3.53 0.93
C ALA A 34 -5.53 3.65 2.39
N CYS A 35 -6.59 2.95 2.83
CA CYS A 35 -6.88 2.73 4.23
C CYS A 35 -7.21 1.26 4.48
N LEU A 36 -6.95 0.81 5.68
CA LEU A 36 -7.31 -0.52 6.14
C LEU A 36 -8.77 -0.54 6.57
N VAL A 37 -9.46 -1.62 6.28
CA VAL A 37 -10.79 -1.86 6.84
C VAL A 37 -10.65 -2.90 7.94
N MET A 38 -10.83 -2.46 9.17
CA MET A 38 -10.59 -3.27 10.37
C MET A 38 -11.90 -3.58 11.08
N GLU A 39 -12.08 -4.83 11.44
CA GLU A 39 -13.16 -5.29 12.32
C GLU A 39 -12.53 -5.71 13.65
N GLY A 40 -12.58 -4.79 14.63
CA GLY A 40 -11.80 -4.96 15.84
C GLY A 40 -10.30 -5.07 15.51
N PRO A 41 -9.60 -6.12 15.99
CA PRO A 41 -8.17 -6.32 15.69
C PRO A 41 -7.93 -6.98 14.32
N GLU A 42 -8.97 -7.42 13.62
CA GLU A 42 -8.84 -8.20 12.40
C GLU A 42 -8.93 -7.33 11.14
N LEU A 43 -8.08 -7.63 10.17
CA LEU A 43 -8.10 -6.99 8.87
C LEU A 43 -9.22 -7.60 8.00
N ALA A 44 -10.27 -6.82 7.73
CA ALA A 44 -11.35 -7.22 6.83
C ALA A 44 -11.01 -6.99 5.35
N GLY A 45 -10.21 -5.95 5.06
CA GLY A 45 -9.82 -5.62 3.70
C GLY A 45 -8.96 -4.36 3.62
N ILE A 46 -8.64 -3.98 2.39
CA ILE A 46 -7.98 -2.72 2.06
C ILE A 46 -8.79 -1.97 1.00
N PHE A 47 -9.01 -0.68 1.23
CA PHE A 47 -9.68 0.22 0.30
C PHE A 47 -8.69 1.26 -0.21
N THR A 48 -8.67 1.47 -1.53
CA THR A 48 -7.68 2.33 -2.19
C THR A 48 -8.35 3.38 -3.09
N GLU A 49 -7.60 4.42 -3.44
CA GLU A 49 -8.00 5.42 -4.43
C GLU A 49 -8.36 4.81 -5.80
N ARG A 50 -7.74 3.67 -6.17
CA ARG A 50 -8.06 2.94 -7.40
C ARG A 50 -9.45 2.33 -7.34
N ASP A 51 -9.86 1.77 -6.20
CA ASP A 51 -11.20 1.21 -6.02
C ASP A 51 -12.26 2.30 -6.21
N LEU A 52 -12.01 3.50 -5.66
CA LEU A 52 -12.89 4.65 -5.86
C LEU A 52 -12.94 5.10 -7.33
N LEU A 53 -11.78 5.17 -8.00
CA LEU A 53 -11.70 5.53 -9.40
C LEU A 53 -12.51 4.55 -10.28
N PHE A 54 -12.37 3.25 -10.03
CA PHE A 54 -13.08 2.23 -10.80
C PHE A 54 -14.59 2.27 -10.55
N ALA A 55 -15.01 2.44 -9.29
CA ALA A 55 -16.42 2.62 -8.95
C ALA A 55 -17.02 3.83 -9.67
N PHE A 56 -16.31 4.95 -9.71
CA PHE A 56 -16.73 6.15 -10.42
C PHE A 56 -16.83 5.89 -11.93
N ALA A 57 -15.83 5.23 -12.53
CA ALA A 57 -15.83 4.90 -13.97
C ALA A 57 -16.97 3.96 -14.35
N ASP A 58 -17.37 3.05 -13.45
CA ASP A 58 -18.49 2.13 -13.62
C ASP A 58 -19.87 2.79 -13.36
N GLY A 59 -19.89 4.08 -13.02
CA GLY A 59 -21.12 4.83 -12.76
C GLY A 59 -21.82 4.48 -11.45
N LEU A 60 -21.10 3.89 -10.48
CA LEU A 60 -21.68 3.54 -9.19
C LEU A 60 -21.92 4.79 -8.32
N ASP A 61 -23.10 4.87 -7.72
CA ASP A 61 -23.36 5.85 -6.66
C ASP A 61 -22.74 5.35 -5.35
N VAL A 62 -21.66 6.01 -4.92
CA VAL A 62 -20.85 5.60 -3.77
C VAL A 62 -21.22 6.27 -2.46
N ARG A 63 -22.18 7.20 -2.48
CA ARG A 63 -22.52 8.05 -1.31
C ARG A 63 -22.98 7.26 -0.10
N GLU A 64 -23.84 6.27 -0.31
CA GLU A 64 -24.44 5.45 0.73
C GLU A 64 -23.87 4.01 0.80
N ARG A 65 -22.92 3.68 -0.08
CA ARG A 65 -22.35 2.34 -0.12
C ARG A 65 -21.33 2.13 1.00
N PRO A 66 -21.38 1.01 1.73
CA PRO A 66 -20.33 0.67 2.68
C PRO A 66 -19.03 0.35 1.94
N VAL A 67 -17.91 0.67 2.55
CA VAL A 67 -16.56 0.43 1.99
C VAL A 67 -16.33 -1.04 1.65
N THR A 68 -17.01 -1.95 2.34
CA THR A 68 -16.93 -3.40 2.13
C THR A 68 -17.39 -3.86 0.75
N GLU A 69 -18.18 -3.07 0.03
CA GLU A 69 -18.58 -3.38 -1.33
C GLU A 69 -17.47 -3.15 -2.36
N LEU A 70 -16.52 -2.27 -2.07
CA LEU A 70 -15.45 -1.88 -2.99
C LEU A 70 -14.06 -2.33 -2.55
N MET A 71 -13.84 -2.63 -1.27
CA MET A 71 -12.55 -3.05 -0.75
C MET A 71 -12.06 -4.36 -1.33
N ALA A 72 -10.76 -4.54 -1.43
CA ALA A 72 -10.15 -5.84 -1.65
C ALA A 72 -10.19 -6.65 -0.36
N ARG A 73 -10.76 -7.87 -0.41
CA ARG A 73 -10.88 -8.78 0.75
C ARG A 73 -9.70 -9.73 0.86
N GLN A 74 -9.14 -10.16 -0.28
CA GLN A 74 -7.94 -10.98 -0.30
C GLN A 74 -6.72 -10.06 -0.24
N VAL A 75 -6.21 -9.86 0.96
CA VAL A 75 -5.09 -8.96 1.22
C VAL A 75 -3.84 -9.78 1.45
N THR A 76 -2.81 -9.50 0.66
CA THR A 76 -1.47 -10.06 0.88
C THR A 76 -0.80 -9.29 2.01
N LEU A 77 -0.47 -9.98 3.10
CA LEU A 77 0.32 -9.42 4.19
C LEU A 77 1.81 -9.62 3.92
N ALA A 78 2.58 -8.58 4.15
CA ALA A 78 4.03 -8.64 4.08
C ALA A 78 4.62 -9.00 5.45
N PRO A 79 5.55 -9.98 5.55
CA PRO A 79 6.28 -10.17 6.79
C PRO A 79 7.18 -8.97 7.09
N PRO A 80 7.29 -8.51 8.35
CA PRO A 80 8.12 -7.33 8.69
C PRO A 80 9.61 -7.51 8.38
N ASP A 81 10.09 -8.75 8.43
CA ASP A 81 11.47 -9.13 8.14
C ASP A 81 11.76 -9.35 6.65
N ALA A 82 10.74 -9.32 5.79
CA ALA A 82 10.91 -9.43 4.35
C ALA A 82 11.75 -8.27 3.80
N ASP A 83 12.49 -8.55 2.75
CA ASP A 83 13.32 -7.57 2.05
C ASP A 83 12.48 -6.64 1.17
N VAL A 84 12.94 -5.40 1.00
CA VAL A 84 12.25 -4.39 0.16
C VAL A 84 12.12 -4.83 -1.31
N VAL A 85 13.04 -5.64 -1.83
CA VAL A 85 12.94 -6.21 -3.19
C VAL A 85 11.79 -7.19 -3.27
N TRP A 86 11.62 -8.05 -2.26
CA TRP A 86 10.47 -8.94 -2.15
C TRP A 86 9.14 -8.16 -2.16
N ALA A 87 9.08 -7.03 -1.44
CA ALA A 87 7.88 -6.19 -1.42
C ALA A 87 7.59 -5.59 -2.81
N ALA A 88 8.62 -5.09 -3.49
CA ALA A 88 8.48 -4.54 -4.85
C ALA A 88 7.99 -5.61 -5.85
N ASP A 89 8.57 -6.79 -5.84
CA ASP A 89 8.17 -7.91 -6.71
C ASP A 89 6.74 -8.37 -6.40
N THR A 90 6.39 -8.44 -5.11
CA THR A 90 5.03 -8.79 -4.69
C THR A 90 4.03 -7.75 -5.17
N MET A 91 4.27 -6.45 -4.95
CA MET A 91 3.40 -5.38 -5.45
C MET A 91 3.20 -5.44 -6.96
N LYS A 92 4.28 -5.69 -7.72
CA LYS A 92 4.22 -5.85 -9.17
C LYS A 92 3.37 -7.06 -9.58
N ARG A 93 3.58 -8.21 -8.93
CA ARG A 93 2.87 -9.46 -9.23
C ARG A 93 1.37 -9.36 -8.97
N ILE A 94 0.98 -8.77 -7.83
CA ILE A 94 -0.45 -8.62 -7.46
C ILE A 94 -1.07 -7.31 -7.95
N ARG A 95 -0.30 -6.49 -8.66
CA ARG A 95 -0.73 -5.17 -9.18
C ARG A 95 -1.25 -4.22 -8.08
N ALA A 96 -0.66 -4.29 -6.90
CA ALA A 96 -0.95 -3.40 -5.78
C ALA A 96 0.18 -2.41 -5.55
N ARG A 97 -0.12 -1.27 -4.92
CA ARG A 97 0.85 -0.24 -4.54
C ARG A 97 1.00 -0.11 -3.03
N HIS A 98 0.29 -0.93 -2.28
CA HIS A 98 0.29 -0.96 -0.82
C HIS A 98 0.27 -2.40 -0.35
N LEU A 99 1.06 -2.71 0.66
CA LEU A 99 1.05 -3.99 1.35
C LEU A 99 0.93 -3.73 2.85
N PRO A 100 -0.15 -4.17 3.49
CA PRO A 100 -0.18 -4.23 4.95
C PRO A 100 0.92 -5.18 5.45
N VAL A 101 1.55 -4.81 6.54
CA VAL A 101 2.61 -5.60 7.19
C VAL A 101 2.01 -6.31 8.38
N GLY A 102 2.14 -7.62 8.41
CA GLY A 102 1.54 -8.47 9.45
C GLY A 102 2.58 -9.26 10.23
N GLU A 103 2.37 -9.32 11.54
CA GLU A 103 3.15 -10.12 12.49
C GLU A 103 2.20 -10.77 13.48
N ASP A 104 2.36 -12.08 13.72
CA ASP A 104 1.52 -12.86 14.65
C ASP A 104 -0.01 -12.68 14.44
N GLY A 105 -0.43 -12.62 13.16
CA GLY A 105 -1.84 -12.45 12.79
C GLY A 105 -2.40 -11.03 12.98
N LYS A 106 -1.55 -10.06 13.32
CA LYS A 106 -1.93 -8.65 13.48
C LYS A 106 -1.28 -7.78 12.43
N VAL A 107 -1.98 -6.73 12.02
CA VAL A 107 -1.39 -5.69 11.16
C VAL A 107 -0.59 -4.74 12.05
N VAL A 108 0.72 -4.64 11.77
CA VAL A 108 1.67 -3.81 12.52
C VAL A 108 2.15 -2.59 11.74
N GLY A 109 1.90 -2.56 10.44
CA GLY A 109 2.33 -1.47 9.56
C GLY A 109 1.70 -1.58 8.18
N ILE A 110 2.05 -0.63 7.33
CA ILE A 110 1.76 -0.63 5.91
C ILE A 110 2.98 -0.10 5.16
N VAL A 111 3.32 -0.71 4.04
CA VAL A 111 4.37 -0.21 3.13
C VAL A 111 3.75 0.10 1.78
N SER A 112 4.10 1.24 1.22
CA SER A 112 3.66 1.67 -0.10
C SER A 112 4.80 1.68 -1.11
N LEU A 113 4.46 1.70 -2.39
CA LEU A 113 5.44 1.88 -3.46
C LEU A 113 6.26 3.18 -3.27
N ARG A 114 5.67 4.23 -2.69
CA ARG A 114 6.36 5.48 -2.35
C ARG A 114 7.43 5.26 -1.30
N ASP A 115 7.16 4.43 -0.28
CA ASP A 115 8.13 4.11 0.77
C ASP A 115 9.32 3.34 0.18
N LEU A 116 9.06 2.41 -0.75
CA LEU A 116 10.11 1.69 -1.48
C LEU A 116 10.97 2.65 -2.31
N PHE A 117 10.37 3.62 -2.99
CA PHE A 117 11.10 4.64 -3.74
C PHE A 117 11.97 5.51 -2.84
N ALA A 118 11.44 5.96 -1.71
CA ALA A 118 12.20 6.75 -0.75
C ALA A 118 13.40 5.97 -0.18
N ALA A 119 13.20 4.69 0.10
CA ALA A 119 14.27 3.80 0.55
C ALA A 119 15.34 3.61 -0.52
N ALA A 120 14.95 3.37 -1.78
CA ALA A 120 15.89 3.25 -2.90
C ALA A 120 16.66 4.55 -3.13
N GLU A 121 16.00 5.70 -3.07
CA GLU A 121 16.65 7.01 -3.19
C GLU A 121 17.69 7.22 -2.09
N ALA A 122 17.37 6.88 -0.85
CA ALA A 122 18.30 7.00 0.26
C ALA A 122 19.56 6.15 0.06
N VAL A 123 19.41 4.89 -0.38
CA VAL A 123 20.54 4.00 -0.69
C VAL A 123 21.39 4.57 -1.83
N LEU A 124 20.77 5.02 -2.93
CA LEU A 124 21.47 5.58 -4.09
C LEU A 124 22.19 6.89 -3.78
N ARG A 125 21.71 7.66 -2.80
CA ARG A 125 22.41 8.89 -2.34
C ARG A 125 23.65 8.58 -1.52
N LEU A 126 23.63 7.48 -0.77
CA LEU A 126 24.73 7.07 0.11
C LEU A 126 25.85 6.31 -0.62
N ASP A 127 25.52 5.64 -1.74
CA ASP A 127 26.46 4.85 -2.54
C ASP A 127 26.57 5.38 -3.99
N PRO A 128 27.62 6.15 -4.33
CA PRO A 128 27.85 6.61 -5.69
C PRO A 128 27.99 5.47 -6.72
N ARG A 129 28.53 4.31 -6.31
CA ARG A 129 28.68 3.14 -7.21
C ARG A 129 27.33 2.48 -7.48
N GLY A 130 26.43 2.50 -6.51
CA GLY A 130 25.05 2.03 -6.68
C GLY A 130 24.26 2.85 -7.70
N ARG A 131 24.56 4.15 -7.83
CA ARG A 131 23.95 5.02 -8.87
C ARG A 131 24.32 4.60 -10.28
N ASP A 132 25.58 4.28 -10.51
CA ASP A 132 26.05 3.89 -11.83
C ASP A 132 25.46 2.54 -12.24
N ALA A 133 25.43 1.56 -11.32
CA ALA A 133 24.79 0.27 -11.55
C ALA A 133 23.29 0.40 -11.83
N ALA A 134 22.57 1.23 -11.05
CA ALA A 134 21.13 1.48 -11.27
C ALA A 134 20.88 2.15 -12.65
N ARG A 135 21.76 3.06 -13.06
CA ARG A 135 21.68 3.74 -14.35
C ARG A 135 21.87 2.77 -15.53
N GLU A 136 22.82 1.86 -15.40
CA GLU A 136 23.07 0.81 -16.41
C GLU A 136 21.87 -0.15 -16.51
N MET A 137 21.28 -0.57 -15.37
CA MET A 137 20.09 -1.43 -15.35
C MET A 137 18.89 -0.75 -16.01
N LEU A 138 18.64 0.54 -15.73
CA LEU A 138 17.55 1.30 -16.35
C LEU A 138 17.74 1.44 -17.86
N GLN A 139 18.98 1.67 -18.32
CA GLN A 139 19.29 1.75 -19.76
C GLN A 139 19.11 0.39 -20.46
N ALA A 140 19.45 -0.71 -19.79
CA ALA A 140 19.25 -2.06 -20.32
C ALA A 140 17.75 -2.43 -20.42
N ALA A 141 16.94 -1.99 -19.46
CA ALA A 141 15.50 -2.25 -19.44
C ALA A 141 14.69 -1.41 -20.46
N SER A 142 15.32 -0.36 -21.03
CA SER A 142 14.70 0.54 -22.02
C SER A 142 14.95 0.13 -23.47
N ARG A 143 15.67 -0.97 -23.70
CA ARG A 143 15.96 -1.58 -25.01
C ARG A 143 15.06 -2.78 -25.27
#